data_6ea4f5b49d8e66337a4ed3cbf33c77c5
#
_entry.id   6ea4f5b49d8e66337a4ed3cbf33c77c5
#
_cell.length_a   1.000
_cell.length_b   1.000
_cell.length_c   1.000
_cell.angle_alpha   90.00
_cell.angle_beta   90.00
_cell.angle_gamma   90.00
#
_symmetry.space_group_name_H-M   'P 1'
#
loop_
_entity.id
_entity.type
_entity.pdbx_description
1 polymer ?
#
loop_
_entity_poly.entity_id
_entity_poly.type
_entity_poly.pdbx_seq_one_letter_code
_entity_poly.pdbx_strand_id
1 'polypeptide(L)'
;MRRQIGLLSIVGFFGLLGTADAQTLSALTAGPAFDGTYRAVSSAKVNQMYIEEKGSMIPCPDRVPGPLTIVQGQARYTDASGDQVDGTIGPQGELAMHAAEPGGARAMELDVRGSIAGNGTVHARQQGYSCSYDFVWQKNGQQTPSTAGRSLSTVSSPAFRRAG
;
A
#
# COMPACT_ATOMS: atom_id res chain seq x y z
N MET A 1 -3.77 51.29 70.85
CA MET A 1 -3.00 50.63 69.79
C MET A 1 -3.01 49.13 70.07
N ARG A 2 -3.88 48.37 69.47
CA ARG A 2 -3.96 46.88 69.60
C ARG A 2 -4.11 46.31 68.18
N ARG A 3 -3.09 45.57 67.74
CA ARG A 3 -3.09 44.83 66.48
C ARG A 3 -3.81 43.53 66.67
N GLN A 4 -4.86 43.31 65.91
CA GLN A 4 -5.53 42.01 65.74
C GLN A 4 -4.81 41.22 64.65
N ILE A 5 -4.33 40.05 65.00
CA ILE A 5 -3.72 39.12 64.09
C ILE A 5 -4.83 38.12 63.65
N GLY A 6 -5.24 38.22 62.42
CA GLY A 6 -6.19 37.29 61.80
C GLY A 6 -5.49 36.01 61.34
N LEU A 7 -5.91 34.85 61.86
CA LEU A 7 -5.52 33.54 61.36
C LEU A 7 -6.26 33.24 60.07
N LEU A 8 -5.52 33.11 58.96
CA LEU A 8 -6.06 32.55 57.70
C LEU A 8 -5.91 31.03 57.74
N SER A 9 -7.03 30.33 57.77
CA SER A 9 -7.08 28.88 57.53
C SER A 9 -6.89 28.59 56.06
N ILE A 10 -5.80 27.90 55.71
CA ILE A 10 -5.53 27.39 54.39
C ILE A 10 -6.18 26.03 54.27
N VAL A 11 -7.31 25.94 53.55
CA VAL A 11 -7.97 24.67 53.19
C VAL A 11 -7.14 24.11 52.02
N GLY A 12 -6.43 23.02 52.28
CA GLY A 12 -5.67 22.30 51.28
C GLY A 12 -6.61 21.57 50.28
N PHE A 13 -6.58 22.03 49.05
CA PHE A 13 -7.23 21.37 47.92
C PHE A 13 -6.27 20.30 47.36
N PHE A 14 -6.46 19.05 47.77
CA PHE A 14 -5.77 17.91 47.17
C PHE A 14 -6.31 17.70 45.75
N GLY A 15 -5.62 18.29 44.76
CA GLY A 15 -5.85 18.01 43.35
C GLY A 15 -5.38 16.59 43.04
N LEU A 16 -6.31 15.72 42.66
CA LEU A 16 -6.02 14.44 41.99
C LEU A 16 -5.33 14.74 40.67
N LEU A 17 -4.01 14.57 40.63
CA LEU A 17 -3.24 14.51 39.41
C LEU A 17 -3.61 13.21 38.69
N GLY A 18 -4.61 13.25 37.82
CA GLY A 18 -4.88 12.20 36.87
C GLY A 18 -3.68 12.09 35.93
N THR A 19 -2.93 10.99 36.03
CA THR A 19 -1.95 10.60 35.03
C THR A 19 -2.70 10.33 33.74
N ALA A 20 -2.65 11.26 32.81
CA ALA A 20 -3.05 10.99 31.44
C ALA A 20 -2.06 9.98 30.87
N ASP A 21 -2.46 8.71 30.83
CA ASP A 21 -1.78 7.69 30.03
C ASP A 21 -1.80 8.17 28.59
N ALA A 22 -0.67 8.73 28.16
CA ALA A 22 -0.41 8.95 26.75
C ALA A 22 -0.35 7.57 26.10
N GLN A 23 -1.51 7.07 25.63
CA GLN A 23 -1.57 5.92 24.75
C GLN A 23 -0.81 6.33 23.47
N THR A 24 0.45 5.93 23.41
CA THR A 24 1.19 5.92 22.16
C THR A 24 0.35 5.11 21.18
N LEU A 25 -0.25 5.80 20.20
CA LEU A 25 -0.83 5.17 19.03
C LEU A 25 0.34 4.47 18.30
N SER A 26 0.67 3.26 18.76
CA SER A 26 1.50 2.37 17.97
C SER A 26 0.78 2.23 16.65
N ALA A 27 1.38 2.76 15.58
CA ALA A 27 0.89 2.52 14.24
C ALA A 27 0.73 1.01 14.10
N LEU A 28 -0.51 0.55 13.92
CA LEU A 28 -0.81 -0.87 13.75
C LEU A 28 -0.22 -1.27 12.41
N THR A 29 1.04 -1.68 12.43
CA THR A 29 1.66 -2.34 11.28
C THR A 29 1.13 -3.76 11.20
N ALA A 30 0.95 -4.26 9.99
CA ALA A 30 0.56 -5.64 9.77
C ALA A 30 1.54 -6.59 10.46
N GLY A 31 1.01 -7.64 11.07
CA GLY A 31 1.80 -8.75 11.53
C GLY A 31 2.44 -9.51 10.36
N PRO A 32 3.16 -10.61 10.62
CA PRO A 32 3.94 -11.37 9.62
C PRO A 32 3.09 -12.04 8.51
N ALA A 33 1.78 -11.90 8.56
CA ALA A 33 0.86 -12.51 7.56
C ALA A 33 1.20 -12.14 6.10
N PHE A 34 1.68 -10.92 5.90
CA PHE A 34 2.02 -10.42 4.58
C PHE A 34 3.52 -10.52 4.26
N ASP A 35 4.36 -10.95 5.20
CA ASP A 35 5.79 -11.03 5.00
C ASP A 35 6.16 -11.96 3.85
N GLY A 36 7.17 -11.55 3.08
CA GLY A 36 7.67 -12.33 1.96
C GLY A 36 8.14 -11.47 0.80
N THR A 37 8.54 -12.14 -0.27
CA THR A 37 8.94 -11.52 -1.54
C THR A 37 7.86 -11.77 -2.58
N TYR A 38 7.54 -10.72 -3.32
CA TYR A 38 6.51 -10.71 -4.35
C TYR A 38 7.17 -10.33 -5.68
N ARG A 39 7.00 -11.17 -6.70
CA ARG A 39 7.47 -10.88 -8.06
C ARG A 39 6.49 -9.98 -8.80
N ALA A 40 6.99 -9.05 -9.60
CA ALA A 40 6.15 -8.27 -10.50
C ALA A 40 5.50 -9.20 -11.56
N VAL A 41 4.21 -9.00 -11.79
CA VAL A 41 3.41 -9.79 -12.74
C VAL A 41 2.97 -8.94 -13.92
N SER A 42 2.54 -7.73 -13.64
CA SER A 42 2.13 -6.80 -14.69
C SER A 42 2.34 -5.34 -14.26
N SER A 43 2.43 -4.50 -15.29
CA SER A 43 2.46 -3.06 -15.19
C SER A 43 1.62 -2.48 -16.32
N ALA A 44 0.79 -1.49 -16.00
CA ALA A 44 -0.02 -0.78 -16.98
C ALA A 44 0.06 0.72 -16.74
N LYS A 45 0.21 1.51 -17.81
CA LYS A 45 0.15 2.97 -17.74
C LYS A 45 -1.29 3.41 -17.45
N VAL A 46 -1.47 4.29 -16.48
CA VAL A 46 -2.77 4.94 -16.22
C VAL A 46 -2.99 6.09 -17.20
N ASN A 47 -1.95 6.89 -17.41
CA ASN A 47 -1.92 7.94 -18.43
C ASN A 47 -0.86 7.61 -19.50
N GLN A 48 -1.17 7.85 -20.77
CA GLN A 48 -0.28 7.53 -21.88
C GLN A 48 0.76 8.63 -22.12
N MET A 49 0.41 9.87 -21.78
CA MET A 49 1.21 11.05 -22.04
C MET A 49 1.15 12.03 -20.87
N TYR A 50 2.17 12.86 -20.75
CA TYR A 50 2.19 14.00 -19.83
C TYR A 50 2.64 15.27 -20.56
N ILE A 51 2.38 16.43 -19.95
CA ILE A 51 2.79 17.71 -20.49
C ILE A 51 4.08 18.16 -19.80
N GLU A 52 5.14 18.33 -20.56
CA GLU A 52 6.40 18.88 -20.08
C GLU A 52 6.30 20.39 -19.85
N GLU A 53 7.24 20.98 -19.09
CA GLU A 53 7.26 22.42 -18.74
C GLU A 53 7.14 23.36 -19.95
N LYS A 54 7.60 22.93 -21.11
CA LYS A 54 7.53 23.72 -22.38
C LYS A 54 6.23 23.48 -23.14
N GLY A 55 5.27 22.78 -22.58
CA GLY A 55 4.00 22.48 -23.23
C GLY A 55 4.02 21.34 -24.24
N SER A 56 5.15 20.64 -24.38
CA SER A 56 5.25 19.47 -25.25
C SER A 56 4.57 18.26 -24.63
N MET A 57 3.84 17.49 -25.45
CA MET A 57 3.29 16.19 -25.04
C MET A 57 4.35 15.11 -25.14
N ILE A 58 4.70 14.51 -24.03
CA ILE A 58 5.72 13.44 -23.93
C ILE A 58 5.03 12.13 -23.56
N PRO A 59 5.33 11.01 -24.25
CA PRO A 59 4.76 9.71 -23.88
C PRO A 59 5.35 9.22 -22.56
N CYS A 60 4.49 8.66 -21.71
CA CYS A 60 4.92 7.97 -20.51
C CYS A 60 5.73 6.72 -20.87
N PRO A 61 6.93 6.53 -20.31
CA PRO A 61 7.75 5.35 -20.60
C PRO A 61 7.08 4.08 -20.05
N ASP A 62 7.45 2.92 -20.57
CA ASP A 62 7.08 1.65 -19.92
C ASP A 62 7.91 1.46 -18.66
N ARG A 63 7.26 1.11 -17.57
CA ARG A 63 7.92 0.86 -16.28
C ARG A 63 7.51 -0.50 -15.74
N VAL A 64 8.49 -1.28 -15.32
CA VAL A 64 8.27 -2.55 -14.62
C VAL A 64 8.91 -2.40 -13.24
N PRO A 65 8.15 -2.52 -12.17
CA PRO A 65 8.72 -2.41 -10.82
C PRO A 65 9.59 -3.62 -10.51
N GLY A 66 10.59 -3.44 -9.66
CA GLY A 66 11.35 -4.53 -9.08
C GLY A 66 10.48 -5.41 -8.16
N PRO A 67 11.07 -6.48 -7.61
CA PRO A 67 10.40 -7.31 -6.61
C PRO A 67 10.02 -6.48 -5.37
N LEU A 68 8.79 -6.68 -4.88
CA LEU A 68 8.34 -6.10 -3.61
C LEU A 68 8.72 -7.05 -2.47
N THR A 69 9.41 -6.54 -1.46
CA THR A 69 9.76 -7.28 -0.25
C THR A 69 9.03 -6.69 0.95
N ILE A 70 8.42 -7.54 1.75
CA ILE A 70 7.71 -7.15 2.97
C ILE A 70 8.32 -7.93 4.14
N VAL A 71 8.74 -7.20 5.18
CA VAL A 71 9.30 -7.75 6.42
C VAL A 71 8.75 -6.98 7.60
N GLN A 72 8.06 -7.66 8.50
CA GLN A 72 7.46 -7.06 9.71
C GLN A 72 6.59 -5.82 9.41
N GLY A 73 5.81 -5.90 8.33
CA GLY A 73 4.94 -4.82 7.88
C GLY A 73 5.67 -3.64 7.22
N GLN A 74 6.98 -3.72 7.00
CA GLN A 74 7.74 -2.77 6.19
C GLN A 74 7.82 -3.27 4.75
N ALA A 75 7.45 -2.45 3.81
CA ALA A 75 7.44 -2.76 2.38
C ALA A 75 8.53 -1.99 1.65
N ARG A 76 9.18 -2.64 0.69
CA ARG A 76 10.25 -2.05 -0.11
C ARG A 76 10.29 -2.64 -1.51
N TYR A 77 10.46 -1.81 -2.52
CA TYR A 77 10.84 -2.24 -3.86
C TYR A 77 11.77 -1.21 -4.52
N THR A 78 12.43 -1.60 -5.60
CA THR A 78 13.20 -0.69 -6.44
C THR A 78 12.38 -0.38 -7.69
N ASP A 79 12.22 0.89 -8.01
CA ASP A 79 11.48 1.30 -9.20
C ASP A 79 12.31 1.09 -10.48
N ALA A 80 11.73 1.39 -11.64
CA ALA A 80 12.40 1.23 -12.93
C ALA A 80 13.56 2.22 -13.16
N SER A 81 13.66 3.27 -12.36
CA SER A 81 14.76 4.25 -12.37
C SER A 81 15.93 3.81 -11.49
N GLY A 82 15.74 2.78 -10.67
CA GLY A 82 16.71 2.31 -9.68
C GLY A 82 16.51 2.92 -8.29
N ASP A 83 15.48 3.73 -8.10
CA ASP A 83 15.20 4.38 -6.83
C ASP A 83 14.48 3.43 -5.88
N GLN A 84 14.82 3.53 -4.60
CA GLN A 84 14.20 2.72 -3.56
C GLN A 84 12.92 3.39 -3.08
N VAL A 85 11.84 2.64 -3.09
CA VAL A 85 10.52 3.03 -2.60
C VAL A 85 10.23 2.24 -1.33
N ASP A 86 10.08 2.94 -0.22
CA ASP A 86 9.83 2.37 1.09
C ASP A 86 8.42 2.70 1.58
N GLY A 87 7.89 1.84 2.45
CA GLY A 87 6.57 2.07 3.02
C GLY A 87 6.14 1.03 4.04
N THR A 88 4.84 1.00 4.30
CA THR A 88 4.24 0.14 5.33
C THR A 88 3.02 -0.60 4.81
N ILE A 89 2.75 -1.73 5.46
CA ILE A 89 1.52 -2.48 5.29
C ILE A 89 0.66 -2.31 6.52
N GLY A 90 -0.60 -1.93 6.33
CA GLY A 90 -1.61 -1.90 7.37
C GLY A 90 -2.13 -3.30 7.74
N PRO A 91 -2.88 -3.43 8.85
CA PRO A 91 -3.31 -4.72 9.38
C PRO A 91 -4.25 -5.50 8.47
N GLN A 92 -4.93 -4.84 7.54
CA GLN A 92 -5.81 -5.48 6.55
C GLN A 92 -5.16 -5.63 5.17
N GLY A 93 -3.84 -5.34 5.08
CA GLY A 93 -3.09 -5.44 3.83
C GLY A 93 -3.05 -4.14 3.01
N GLU A 94 -3.41 -3.01 3.60
CA GLU A 94 -3.29 -1.71 2.93
C GLU A 94 -1.81 -1.36 2.73
N LEU A 95 -1.43 -1.10 1.49
CA LEU A 95 -0.09 -0.71 1.12
C LEU A 95 0.00 0.80 0.96
N ALA A 96 0.96 1.42 1.65
CA ALA A 96 1.30 2.83 1.51
C ALA A 96 2.82 2.98 1.47
N MET A 97 3.34 3.47 0.33
CA MET A 97 4.77 3.65 0.12
C MET A 97 5.06 5.02 -0.47
N HIS A 98 6.28 5.48 -0.29
CA HIS A 98 6.73 6.79 -0.71
C HIS A 98 8.21 6.77 -1.08
N ALA A 99 8.58 7.56 -2.07
CA ALA A 99 9.97 7.88 -2.37
C ALA A 99 10.08 9.33 -2.85
N ALA A 100 11.21 9.96 -2.56
CA ALA A 100 11.58 11.20 -3.20
C ALA A 100 12.18 10.87 -4.57
N GLU A 101 11.57 11.35 -5.66
CA GLU A 101 12.21 11.28 -6.97
C GLU A 101 13.46 12.18 -6.99
N PRO A 102 14.63 11.66 -7.38
CA PRO A 102 15.81 12.48 -7.54
C PRO A 102 15.61 13.47 -8.67
N GLY A 103 15.54 14.74 -8.36
CA GLY A 103 15.20 15.77 -9.35
C GLY A 103 15.50 17.20 -8.91
N GLY A 104 16.70 17.47 -8.40
CA GLY A 104 17.17 18.84 -8.16
C GLY A 104 16.22 19.69 -7.30
N ALA A 105 16.00 20.96 -7.69
CA ALA A 105 15.17 21.92 -6.95
C ALA A 105 13.66 21.57 -6.89
N ARG A 106 13.22 20.51 -7.57
CA ARG A 106 11.86 19.98 -7.58
C ARG A 106 11.90 18.48 -7.32
N ALA A 107 12.34 18.10 -6.12
CA ALA A 107 12.18 16.73 -5.66
C ALA A 107 10.69 16.39 -5.74
N MET A 108 10.34 15.46 -6.61
CA MET A 108 8.96 15.03 -6.79
C MET A 108 8.71 13.84 -5.87
N GLU A 109 7.56 13.87 -5.25
CA GLU A 109 7.11 12.78 -4.42
C GLU A 109 6.49 11.71 -5.30
N LEU A 110 6.90 10.47 -5.09
CA LEU A 110 6.32 9.30 -5.69
C LEU A 110 5.52 8.56 -4.62
N ASP A 111 4.22 8.51 -4.80
CA ASP A 111 3.30 7.81 -3.91
C ASP A 111 2.87 6.48 -4.53
N VAL A 112 2.85 5.42 -3.70
CA VAL A 112 2.29 4.13 -4.06
C VAL A 112 1.23 3.75 -3.05
N ARG A 113 0.02 3.50 -3.55
CA ARG A 113 -1.13 3.09 -2.74
C ARG A 113 -1.71 1.81 -3.31
N GLY A 114 -2.07 0.88 -2.43
CA GLY A 114 -2.62 -0.39 -2.88
C GLY A 114 -3.11 -1.29 -1.77
N SER A 115 -3.28 -2.55 -2.10
CA SER A 115 -3.71 -3.57 -1.15
C SER A 115 -3.17 -4.94 -1.50
N ILE A 116 -3.04 -5.79 -0.49
CA ILE A 116 -2.64 -7.19 -0.61
C ILE A 116 -3.87 -8.05 -0.36
N ALA A 117 -4.26 -8.82 -1.35
CA ALA A 117 -5.35 -9.79 -1.21
C ALA A 117 -4.87 -11.05 -0.47
N GLY A 118 -5.79 -11.80 0.12
CA GLY A 118 -5.49 -13.03 0.88
C GLY A 118 -4.81 -14.14 0.06
N ASN A 119 -4.91 -14.10 -1.27
CA ASN A 119 -4.20 -14.99 -2.19
C ASN A 119 -2.76 -14.52 -2.50
N GLY A 120 -2.25 -13.51 -1.80
CA GLY A 120 -0.92 -12.96 -2.01
C GLY A 120 -0.75 -12.12 -3.27
N THR A 121 -1.83 -11.68 -3.90
CA THR A 121 -1.76 -10.72 -5.00
C THR A 121 -1.77 -9.31 -4.44
N VAL A 122 -0.85 -8.48 -4.88
CA VAL A 122 -0.78 -7.05 -4.56
C VAL A 122 -1.22 -6.26 -5.77
N HIS A 123 -2.19 -5.37 -5.59
CA HIS A 123 -2.59 -4.36 -6.57
C HIS A 123 -2.23 -2.99 -6.01
N ALA A 124 -1.45 -2.23 -6.74
CA ALA A 124 -1.08 -0.89 -6.30
C ALA A 124 -0.99 0.08 -7.48
N ARG A 125 -1.29 1.33 -7.18
CA ARG A 125 -1.10 2.46 -8.09
C ARG A 125 0.08 3.29 -7.64
N GLN A 126 1.04 3.46 -8.52
CA GLN A 126 2.11 4.43 -8.39
C GLN A 126 1.68 5.74 -9.03
N GLN A 127 1.76 6.83 -8.30
CA GLN A 127 1.53 8.17 -8.77
C GLN A 127 2.83 8.96 -8.69
N GLY A 128 3.35 9.39 -9.82
CA GLY A 128 4.44 10.36 -9.94
C GLY A 128 3.90 11.68 -10.46
N TYR A 129 4.76 12.67 -10.59
CA TYR A 129 4.39 14.00 -11.08
C TYR A 129 3.79 13.96 -12.49
N SER A 130 4.34 13.12 -13.36
CA SER A 130 4.00 13.14 -14.80
C SER A 130 3.23 11.90 -15.21
N CYS A 131 3.67 10.73 -14.75
CA CYS A 131 3.14 9.45 -15.18
C CYS A 131 2.69 8.61 -13.98
N SER A 132 1.58 7.91 -14.16
CA SER A 132 1.03 6.99 -13.16
C SER A 132 0.90 5.58 -13.74
N TYR A 133 1.08 4.58 -12.88
CA TYR A 133 1.12 3.18 -13.27
C TYR A 133 0.30 2.33 -12.31
N ASP A 134 -0.38 1.32 -12.84
CA ASP A 134 -0.97 0.25 -12.07
C ASP A 134 -0.03 -0.95 -12.09
N PHE A 135 0.39 -1.41 -10.93
CA PHE A 135 1.29 -2.53 -10.74
C PHE A 135 0.57 -3.71 -10.10
N VAL A 136 0.94 -4.90 -10.51
CA VAL A 136 0.52 -6.15 -9.88
C VAL A 136 1.75 -6.97 -9.51
N TRP A 137 1.82 -7.38 -8.24
CA TRP A 137 2.79 -8.37 -7.77
C TRP A 137 2.08 -9.61 -7.26
N GLN A 138 2.78 -10.73 -7.28
CA GLN A 138 2.32 -12.00 -6.74
C GLN A 138 3.36 -12.56 -5.76
N LYS A 139 2.90 -12.98 -4.58
CA LYS A 139 3.76 -13.60 -3.56
C LYS A 139 4.43 -14.85 -4.10
N ASN A 140 5.74 -14.97 -3.89
CA ASN A 140 6.48 -16.15 -4.29
C ASN A 140 5.98 -17.38 -3.50
N GLY A 141 5.80 -18.51 -4.21
CA GLY A 141 5.30 -19.75 -3.61
C GLY A 141 3.77 -19.87 -3.51
N GLN A 142 3.02 -18.80 -3.79
CA GLN A 142 1.57 -18.90 -4.00
C GLN A 142 1.29 -18.98 -5.51
N GLN A 143 0.83 -20.13 -5.95
CA GLN A 143 0.32 -20.28 -7.33
C GLN A 143 -1.01 -19.52 -7.41
N THR A 144 -1.13 -18.60 -8.34
CA THR A 144 -2.43 -18.11 -8.80
C THR A 144 -3.25 -19.33 -9.17
N PRO A 145 -4.49 -19.52 -8.69
CA PRO A 145 -5.35 -20.55 -9.22
C PRO A 145 -5.47 -20.30 -10.72
N SER A 146 -4.82 -21.18 -11.50
CA SER A 146 -4.91 -21.15 -12.95
C SER A 146 -6.38 -21.32 -13.29
N THR A 147 -6.99 -20.30 -13.89
CA THR A 147 -8.31 -20.43 -14.54
C THR A 147 -8.12 -21.23 -15.85
N ALA A 148 -7.41 -22.36 -15.73
CA ALA A 148 -7.24 -23.29 -16.82
C ALA A 148 -8.49 -24.16 -16.89
N GLY A 149 -9.32 -23.85 -17.89
CA GLY A 149 -10.16 -24.86 -18.53
C GLY A 149 -11.31 -25.34 -17.68
N ARG A 150 -12.40 -24.58 -17.61
CA ARG A 150 -13.71 -25.19 -17.56
C ARG A 150 -13.90 -25.89 -18.90
N SER A 151 -13.41 -27.16 -19.02
CA SER A 151 -13.77 -28.06 -20.09
C SER A 151 -15.31 -28.14 -20.13
N LEU A 152 -15.88 -27.57 -21.15
CA LEU A 152 -17.27 -27.81 -21.52
C LEU A 152 -17.39 -29.31 -21.71
N SER A 153 -17.93 -30.01 -20.71
CA SER A 153 -18.38 -31.39 -20.86
C SER A 153 -19.43 -31.39 -21.95
N THR A 154 -19.05 -31.93 -23.06
CA THR A 154 -19.96 -32.20 -24.21
C THR A 154 -21.06 -33.09 -23.69
N VAL A 155 -22.26 -32.55 -23.52
CA VAL A 155 -23.46 -33.31 -23.26
C VAL A 155 -23.73 -34.11 -24.52
N SER A 156 -23.42 -35.42 -24.50
CA SER A 156 -23.86 -36.36 -25.51
C SER A 156 -25.38 -36.47 -25.49
N SER A 157 -26.02 -35.93 -26.51
CA SER A 157 -27.44 -36.14 -26.76
C SER A 157 -27.72 -37.62 -26.96
N PRO A 158 -28.73 -38.22 -26.30
CA PRO A 158 -29.15 -39.58 -26.59
C PRO A 158 -29.84 -39.64 -27.95
N ALA A 159 -29.37 -40.54 -28.81
CA ALA A 159 -29.97 -40.84 -30.09
C ALA A 159 -31.42 -41.31 -29.93
N PHE A 160 -32.34 -40.59 -30.52
CA PHE A 160 -33.76 -40.94 -30.59
C PHE A 160 -33.89 -42.08 -31.57
N ARG A 161 -34.09 -43.32 -31.07
CA ARG A 161 -34.34 -44.50 -31.86
C ARG A 161 -35.81 -44.49 -32.34
N ARG A 162 -36.05 -44.27 -33.65
CA ARG A 162 -37.33 -44.33 -34.30
C ARG A 162 -37.65 -45.80 -34.52
N ALA A 163 -38.71 -46.33 -33.89
CA ALA A 163 -39.31 -47.57 -34.18
C ALA A 163 -40.27 -47.41 -35.41
N GLY A 164 -40.10 -48.25 -36.46
CA GLY A 164 -41.01 -48.45 -37.54
C GLY A 164 -41.88 -49.70 -37.30
#